data_a9194084f0da69fca49fa280b4944b80
#
_entry.id   a9194084f0da69fca49fa280b4944b80
#
_cell.length_a   1.000
_cell.length_b   1.000
_cell.length_c   1.000
_cell.angle_alpha   90.00
_cell.angle_beta   90.00
_cell.angle_gamma   90.00
#
_symmetry.space_group_name_H-M   'P 1'
#
loop_
_entity.id
_entity.type
_entity.pdbx_description
1 polymer ?
#
loop_
_entity_poly.entity_id
_entity_poly.type
_entity_poly.pdbx_seq_one_letter_code
_entity_poly.pdbx_strand_id
1 'polypeptide(L)'
;MKKEFWLTCISVCLLAACCEKESLPVTPTSSDLQFGHLAKTWDEGIPLGNATVGTLVWQRDSVLRFSLDRTDLWDLRPMDSIAGPNNRFAWVCEQVRKGDYLPVQKKFDHPYNALPAPSKIPGAALEFPLNIGKVFSVHLFLNNALCEVLWENGTKLQTFVHASEPVGWFVFENLPDTVSPEIIAPRYSNPDEVAGDNSHAGPALGRLGYKQGTIQKEAGTTTFHQEGWGGFSYDVVVRWQQKGGTLSGVWSLTSSLAADRADQETAEAMERGVEADYRSHMDFWKGYWAQSSVSLPDTLLQKQYDNEMYKFGSAAREDSYPISLQAVWTADNGMLPPWKGDYHHDLNTQLSYWPAYTGNHLQEGMGYLNTLWEQRDVYKKYTREYFGTDGMNVPGVCTLTGEPMGGWVQYSMSPTVSAWLGQHFYLHWKYSADRIFLKERAYPFLKDVATYLEQISTVDADGVRRLPLSSSPEIFDNSINAWFKDMTNYDLSLMHFAFNAASELASELGLADEAAHWK
;
A
#
# COMPACT_ATOMS: atom_id res chain seq x y z
N MET A 1 25.15 65.27 60.67
CA MET A 1 24.50 64.77 59.41
C MET A 1 25.22 63.48 59.00
N LYS A 2 24.63 62.32 59.34
CA LYS A 2 25.16 61.02 58.98
C LYS A 2 24.30 60.50 57.79
N LYS A 3 24.93 60.19 56.63
CA LYS A 3 24.31 59.54 55.48
C LYS A 3 24.49 58.04 55.69
N GLU A 4 23.42 57.32 55.82
CA GLU A 4 23.41 55.87 55.81
C GLU A 4 23.30 55.37 54.36
N PHE A 5 24.27 54.49 54.02
CA PHE A 5 24.29 53.80 52.70
C PHE A 5 23.58 52.44 52.88
N TRP A 6 22.44 52.26 52.19
CA TRP A 6 21.77 50.95 52.09
C TRP A 6 22.32 50.20 50.85
N LEU A 7 23.02 49.08 51.11
CA LEU A 7 23.38 48.11 50.10
C LEU A 7 22.21 47.17 49.91
N THR A 8 21.59 47.22 48.72
CA THR A 8 20.57 46.25 48.33
C THR A 8 21.25 45.09 47.61
N CYS A 9 21.34 43.91 48.26
CA CYS A 9 21.73 42.67 47.62
C CYS A 9 20.58 42.17 46.73
N ILE A 10 20.77 42.24 45.43
CA ILE A 10 19.88 41.57 44.46
C ILE A 10 20.36 40.11 44.34
N SER A 11 19.66 39.18 44.99
CA SER A 11 19.79 37.73 44.73
C SER A 11 19.15 37.40 43.38
N VAL A 12 19.96 37.15 42.37
CA VAL A 12 19.51 36.57 41.13
C VAL A 12 19.31 35.06 41.34
N CYS A 13 18.09 34.64 41.61
CA CYS A 13 17.71 33.24 41.50
C CYS A 13 17.71 32.83 40.05
N LEU A 14 18.75 32.17 39.58
CA LEU A 14 18.72 31.39 38.34
C LEU A 14 17.78 30.21 38.59
N LEU A 15 16.53 30.36 38.19
CA LEU A 15 15.62 29.25 37.95
C LEU A 15 16.16 28.49 36.72
N ALA A 16 16.92 27.43 36.95
CA ALA A 16 17.14 26.39 35.99
C ALA A 16 15.76 25.73 35.79
N ALA A 17 15.01 26.17 34.79
CA ALA A 17 13.89 25.44 34.28
C ALA A 17 14.45 24.12 33.71
N CYS A 18 14.39 23.03 34.49
CA CYS A 18 14.40 21.70 33.92
C CYS A 18 13.18 21.65 32.98
N CYS A 19 13.41 21.87 31.71
CA CYS A 19 12.42 21.52 30.68
C CYS A 19 12.36 19.99 30.70
N GLU A 20 11.50 19.41 31.54
CA GLU A 20 11.07 18.04 31.31
C GLU A 20 10.47 18.03 29.92
N LYS A 21 11.07 17.26 29.03
CA LYS A 21 10.51 17.07 27.68
C LYS A 21 9.18 16.36 27.88
N GLU A 22 8.08 17.08 27.66
CA GLU A 22 6.75 16.49 27.74
C GLU A 22 6.62 15.42 26.64
N SER A 23 6.02 14.28 26.99
CA SER A 23 5.62 13.25 26.03
C SER A 23 4.75 13.86 24.93
N LEU A 24 4.79 13.27 23.72
CA LEU A 24 3.93 13.71 22.61
C LEU A 24 2.46 13.58 23.06
N PRO A 25 1.66 14.64 22.93
CA PRO A 25 0.29 14.64 23.40
C PRO A 25 -0.58 13.69 22.57
N VAL A 26 -1.46 12.92 23.22
CA VAL A 26 -2.38 11.98 22.58
C VAL A 26 -3.83 12.28 22.93
N THR A 27 -4.74 11.89 22.05
CA THR A 27 -6.20 12.02 22.23
C THR A 27 -6.84 10.63 22.15
N PRO A 28 -7.03 9.96 23.30
CA PRO A 28 -7.61 8.62 23.33
C PRO A 28 -9.06 8.60 22.82
N THR A 29 -9.44 7.50 22.19
CA THR A 29 -10.80 7.18 21.76
C THR A 29 -11.22 5.80 22.24
N SER A 30 -12.53 5.51 22.19
CA SER A 30 -13.05 4.18 22.50
C SER A 30 -12.70 3.13 21.44
N SER A 31 -12.30 3.57 20.26
CA SER A 31 -11.93 2.71 19.11
C SER A 31 -10.46 2.36 19.05
N ASP A 32 -9.63 2.99 19.87
CA ASP A 32 -8.19 2.72 19.92
C ASP A 32 -7.89 1.23 20.15
N LEU A 33 -6.75 0.76 19.59
CA LEU A 33 -6.29 -0.60 19.83
C LEU A 33 -5.40 -0.66 21.07
N GLN A 34 -5.70 -1.57 21.97
CA GLN A 34 -4.96 -1.76 23.21
C GLN A 34 -4.64 -3.25 23.44
N PHE A 35 -3.38 -3.54 23.75
CA PHE A 35 -2.89 -4.89 24.01
C PHE A 35 -2.00 -4.90 25.25
N GLY A 36 -1.94 -6.04 25.94
CA GLY A 36 -1.02 -6.26 27.08
C GLY A 36 0.39 -6.73 26.67
N HIS A 37 0.67 -6.86 25.39
CA HIS A 37 1.95 -7.34 24.86
C HIS A 37 2.12 -6.92 23.40
N LEU A 38 3.36 -6.91 22.91
CA LEU A 38 3.64 -6.79 21.48
C LEU A 38 3.29 -8.10 20.76
N ALA A 39 2.84 -7.99 19.52
CA ALA A 39 2.65 -9.12 18.62
C ALA A 39 3.97 -9.90 18.46
N LYS A 40 3.88 -11.20 18.17
CA LYS A 40 5.04 -12.08 18.00
C LYS A 40 5.36 -12.41 16.57
N THR A 41 4.44 -12.08 15.67
CA THR A 41 4.58 -12.23 14.22
C THR A 41 4.32 -10.90 13.54
N TRP A 42 4.89 -10.69 12.36
CA TRP A 42 4.81 -9.42 11.64
C TRP A 42 3.38 -9.06 11.25
N ASP A 43 2.55 -10.04 10.88
CA ASP A 43 1.17 -9.90 10.41
C ASP A 43 0.17 -9.48 11.51
N GLU A 44 0.57 -9.59 12.78
CA GLU A 44 -0.16 -9.09 13.94
C GLU A 44 0.41 -7.75 14.48
N GLY A 45 1.44 -7.20 13.83
CA GLY A 45 2.12 -5.96 14.26
C GLY A 45 1.22 -4.73 14.17
N ILE A 46 1.50 -3.71 14.99
CA ILE A 46 0.80 -2.42 14.93
C ILE A 46 1.17 -1.69 13.64
N PRO A 47 0.21 -1.43 12.74
CA PRO A 47 0.49 -0.79 11.46
C PRO A 47 0.55 0.73 11.58
N LEU A 48 1.63 1.33 11.09
CA LEU A 48 1.80 2.78 10.94
C LEU A 48 2.23 3.07 9.49
N GLY A 49 1.71 4.13 8.87
CA GLY A 49 2.02 4.44 7.48
C GLY A 49 1.51 5.78 7.00
N ASN A 50 1.97 6.18 5.80
CA ASN A 50 1.55 7.41 5.11
C ASN A 50 1.35 7.21 3.60
N ALA A 51 1.04 5.99 3.17
CA ALA A 51 0.90 5.57 1.78
C ALA A 51 2.22 5.49 0.97
N THR A 52 3.28 6.13 1.40
CA THR A 52 4.60 6.04 0.78
C THR A 52 5.50 5.08 1.52
N VAL A 53 5.66 5.29 2.83
CA VAL A 53 6.42 4.42 3.73
C VAL A 53 5.53 3.92 4.87
N GLY A 54 5.88 2.79 5.44
CA GLY A 54 5.17 2.21 6.57
C GLY A 54 6.05 1.34 7.44
N THR A 55 5.51 0.99 8.59
CA THR A 55 6.13 0.05 9.50
C THR A 55 5.10 -0.76 10.26
N LEU A 56 5.47 -1.98 10.61
CA LEU A 56 4.77 -2.82 11.58
C LEU A 56 5.60 -2.87 12.86
N VAL A 57 4.99 -2.51 14.00
CA VAL A 57 5.63 -2.54 15.31
C VAL A 57 5.25 -3.83 16.03
N TRP A 58 6.24 -4.69 16.28
CA TRP A 58 6.07 -6.01 16.89
C TRP A 58 7.35 -6.47 17.61
N GLN A 59 7.44 -7.71 18.05
CA GLN A 59 8.66 -8.27 18.63
C GLN A 59 9.04 -9.60 17.97
N ARG A 60 10.34 -9.78 17.72
CA ARG A 60 10.94 -11.04 17.32
C ARG A 60 11.83 -11.54 18.44
N ASP A 61 11.58 -12.73 18.96
CA ASP A 61 12.38 -13.32 20.05
C ASP A 61 12.63 -12.39 21.22
N SER A 62 11.62 -11.59 21.61
CA SER A 62 11.67 -10.57 22.66
C SER A 62 12.45 -9.28 22.30
N VAL A 63 12.90 -9.12 21.07
CA VAL A 63 13.48 -7.86 20.57
C VAL A 63 12.39 -7.02 19.91
N LEU A 64 12.27 -5.76 20.32
CA LEU A 64 11.37 -4.81 19.64
C LEU A 64 11.84 -4.61 18.20
N ARG A 65 10.92 -4.75 17.25
CA ARG A 65 11.20 -4.72 15.82
C ARG A 65 10.18 -3.86 15.07
N PHE A 66 10.69 -3.06 14.16
CA PHE A 66 9.92 -2.30 13.17
C PHE A 66 10.23 -2.89 11.80
N SER A 67 9.23 -3.48 11.16
CA SER A 67 9.35 -3.95 9.77
C SER A 67 9.10 -2.78 8.84
N LEU A 68 10.14 -2.29 8.18
CA LEU A 68 10.09 -1.08 7.35
C LEU A 68 9.75 -1.45 5.91
N ASP A 69 8.83 -0.71 5.31
CA ASP A 69 8.40 -0.92 3.93
C ASP A 69 8.16 0.40 3.20
N ARG A 70 8.12 0.29 1.85
CA ARG A 70 7.77 1.38 0.94
C ARG A 70 6.99 0.84 -0.26
N THR A 71 6.02 1.58 -0.75
CA THR A 71 5.12 1.13 -1.83
C THR A 71 5.83 0.76 -3.12
N ASP A 72 6.91 1.45 -3.47
CA ASP A 72 7.66 1.29 -4.73
C ASP A 72 8.89 0.37 -4.65
N LEU A 73 9.01 -0.43 -3.60
CA LEU A 73 10.03 -1.48 -3.54
C LEU A 73 9.59 -2.68 -4.39
N TRP A 74 10.05 -2.73 -5.63
CA TRP A 74 9.67 -3.76 -6.59
C TRP A 74 10.85 -4.27 -7.42
N ASP A 75 10.88 -5.59 -7.63
CA ASP A 75 11.58 -6.17 -8.76
C ASP A 75 10.63 -6.15 -9.97
N LEU A 76 10.91 -5.30 -10.93
CA LEU A 76 10.06 -5.07 -12.11
C LEU A 76 10.54 -5.84 -13.35
N ARG A 77 11.35 -6.91 -13.19
CA ARG A 77 11.71 -7.72 -14.36
C ARG A 77 10.47 -8.27 -15.04
N PRO A 78 10.37 -8.18 -16.37
CA PRO A 78 9.15 -8.53 -17.08
C PRO A 78 8.85 -10.03 -17.01
N MET A 79 7.57 -10.37 -17.09
CA MET A 79 7.10 -11.74 -17.27
C MET A 79 7.08 -12.09 -18.77
N ASP A 80 8.24 -12.23 -19.39
CA ASP A 80 8.40 -12.42 -20.85
C ASP A 80 7.66 -13.65 -21.38
N SER A 81 7.47 -14.68 -20.56
CA SER A 81 6.79 -15.93 -20.95
C SER A 81 5.33 -15.75 -21.37
N ILE A 82 4.67 -14.68 -20.88
CA ILE A 82 3.27 -14.39 -21.21
C ILE A 82 3.11 -13.41 -22.37
N ALA A 83 4.21 -12.80 -22.83
CA ALA A 83 4.21 -11.89 -23.96
C ALA A 83 4.25 -12.62 -25.32
N GLY A 84 3.84 -11.92 -26.37
CA GLY A 84 3.99 -12.34 -27.76
C GLY A 84 2.71 -12.76 -28.49
N PRO A 85 2.77 -12.90 -29.82
CA PRO A 85 1.59 -13.00 -30.68
C PRO A 85 0.76 -14.29 -30.51
N ASN A 86 1.34 -15.33 -29.91
CA ASN A 86 0.65 -16.61 -29.65
C ASN A 86 -0.02 -16.66 -28.27
N ASN A 87 0.00 -15.56 -27.53
CA ASN A 87 -0.51 -15.46 -26.17
C ASN A 87 -1.82 -14.65 -26.12
N ARG A 88 -2.70 -14.88 -27.08
CA ARG A 88 -3.93 -14.10 -27.23
C ARG A 88 -5.12 -14.79 -26.58
N PHE A 89 -6.08 -14.01 -26.14
CA PHE A 89 -7.38 -14.51 -25.64
C PHE A 89 -8.07 -15.45 -26.63
N ALA A 90 -8.00 -15.16 -27.92
CA ALA A 90 -8.52 -16.03 -28.98
C ALA A 90 -7.89 -17.45 -28.92
N TRP A 91 -6.60 -17.56 -28.60
CA TRP A 91 -5.95 -18.86 -28.43
C TRP A 91 -6.44 -19.56 -27.14
N VAL A 92 -6.65 -18.84 -26.04
CA VAL A 92 -7.27 -19.40 -24.83
C VAL A 92 -8.66 -19.94 -25.15
N CYS A 93 -9.49 -19.17 -25.87
CA CYS A 93 -10.81 -19.62 -26.36
C CYS A 93 -10.73 -20.90 -27.17
N GLU A 94 -9.73 -21.03 -28.05
CA GLU A 94 -9.50 -22.22 -28.84
C GLU A 94 -9.16 -23.46 -27.99
N GLN A 95 -8.24 -23.30 -26.99
CA GLN A 95 -7.86 -24.40 -26.09
C GLN A 95 -9.07 -24.88 -25.26
N VAL A 96 -9.86 -23.95 -24.73
CA VAL A 96 -11.08 -24.28 -23.96
C VAL A 96 -12.09 -25.01 -24.85
N ARG A 97 -12.30 -24.59 -26.13
CA ARG A 97 -13.20 -25.29 -27.05
C ARG A 97 -12.71 -26.69 -27.41
N LYS A 98 -11.40 -26.92 -27.46
CA LYS A 98 -10.80 -28.25 -27.69
C LYS A 98 -10.87 -29.16 -26.46
N GLY A 99 -11.19 -28.64 -25.29
CA GLY A 99 -11.15 -29.38 -24.04
C GLY A 99 -9.73 -29.59 -23.50
N ASP A 100 -8.74 -28.84 -23.99
CA ASP A 100 -7.32 -28.94 -23.60
C ASP A 100 -6.85 -27.66 -22.89
N TYR A 101 -6.91 -27.64 -21.57
CA TYR A 101 -6.57 -26.46 -20.77
C TYR A 101 -5.13 -26.45 -20.25
N LEU A 102 -4.46 -27.59 -20.25
CA LEU A 102 -3.07 -27.69 -19.76
C LEU A 102 -2.08 -26.74 -20.46
N PRO A 103 -2.15 -26.49 -21.78
CA PRO A 103 -1.31 -25.50 -22.44
C PRO A 103 -1.50 -24.08 -21.89
N VAL A 104 -2.72 -23.71 -21.49
CA VAL A 104 -3.04 -22.39 -20.91
C VAL A 104 -2.37 -22.26 -19.53
N GLN A 105 -2.52 -23.26 -18.68
CA GLN A 105 -1.86 -23.30 -17.37
C GLN A 105 -0.33 -23.20 -17.50
N LYS A 106 0.27 -23.99 -18.40
CA LYS A 106 1.73 -23.95 -18.64
C LYS A 106 2.23 -22.59 -19.09
N LYS A 107 1.39 -21.85 -19.81
CA LYS A 107 1.78 -20.57 -20.38
C LYS A 107 1.69 -19.41 -19.41
N PHE A 108 0.64 -19.35 -18.61
CA PHE A 108 0.32 -18.19 -17.76
C PHE A 108 0.53 -18.46 -16.27
N ASP A 109 0.16 -19.64 -15.78
CA ASP A 109 0.17 -19.96 -14.37
C ASP A 109 1.53 -20.52 -13.90
N HIS A 110 2.11 -21.46 -14.65
CA HIS A 110 3.42 -22.03 -14.27
C HIS A 110 4.53 -20.97 -14.13
N PRO A 111 4.71 -20.02 -15.06
CA PRO A 111 5.72 -18.97 -14.90
C PRO A 111 5.46 -18.08 -13.68
N TYR A 112 4.20 -17.72 -13.43
CA TYR A 112 3.81 -16.95 -12.25
C TYR A 112 4.23 -17.64 -10.95
N ASN A 113 3.99 -18.95 -10.84
CA ASN A 113 4.34 -19.72 -9.64
C ASN A 113 5.83 -20.07 -9.57
N ALA A 114 6.49 -20.29 -10.72
CA ALA A 114 7.88 -20.74 -10.76
C ALA A 114 8.90 -19.63 -10.56
N LEU A 115 8.63 -18.42 -11.07
CA LEU A 115 9.56 -17.30 -11.03
C LEU A 115 9.38 -16.46 -9.76
N PRO A 116 10.46 -15.99 -9.11
CA PRO A 116 10.36 -15.14 -7.93
C PRO A 116 9.88 -13.71 -8.26
N ALA A 117 10.08 -13.24 -9.49
CA ALA A 117 9.74 -11.89 -9.95
C ALA A 117 8.96 -11.93 -11.28
N PRO A 118 8.25 -10.82 -11.66
CA PRO A 118 8.15 -9.56 -10.92
C PRO A 118 7.48 -9.73 -9.55
N SER A 119 7.85 -8.92 -8.57
CA SER A 119 7.31 -8.99 -7.21
C SER A 119 7.61 -7.73 -6.42
N LYS A 120 6.73 -7.35 -5.49
CA LYS A 120 7.07 -6.45 -4.40
C LYS A 120 8.14 -7.11 -3.53
N ILE A 121 9.06 -6.31 -3.00
CA ILE A 121 10.13 -6.79 -2.11
C ILE A 121 10.07 -6.07 -0.77
N PRO A 122 10.46 -6.71 0.35
CA PRO A 122 10.53 -6.06 1.65
C PRO A 122 11.69 -5.06 1.72
N GLY A 123 11.54 -4.03 2.56
CA GLY A 123 12.60 -3.05 2.83
C GLY A 123 13.68 -3.62 3.74
N ALA A 124 13.57 -3.36 5.02
CA ALA A 124 14.46 -3.87 6.08
C ALA A 124 13.70 -3.89 7.40
N ALA A 125 14.35 -4.29 8.47
CA ALA A 125 13.80 -4.06 9.80
C ALA A 125 14.75 -3.18 10.63
N LEU A 126 14.17 -2.49 11.61
CA LEU A 126 14.88 -1.76 12.65
C LEU A 126 14.64 -2.47 13.96
N GLU A 127 15.70 -2.91 14.61
CA GLU A 127 15.65 -3.59 15.92
C GLU A 127 16.27 -2.72 17.02
N PHE A 128 15.68 -2.84 18.20
CA PHE A 128 16.16 -2.16 19.41
C PHE A 128 16.55 -3.21 20.43
N PRO A 129 17.86 -3.38 20.72
CA PRO A 129 18.36 -4.36 21.67
C PRO A 129 18.12 -3.86 23.11
N LEU A 130 16.86 -3.96 23.56
CA LEU A 130 16.41 -3.51 24.87
C LEU A 130 16.53 -4.65 25.91
N ASN A 131 17.10 -4.35 27.07
CA ASN A 131 17.11 -5.27 28.23
C ASN A 131 16.32 -4.63 29.39
N ILE A 132 15.02 -4.39 29.18
CA ILE A 132 14.17 -3.57 30.06
C ILE A 132 12.96 -4.32 30.63
N GLY A 133 12.90 -5.64 30.47
CA GLY A 133 11.83 -6.46 31.02
C GLY A 133 10.62 -6.57 30.12
N LYS A 134 9.44 -6.78 30.72
CA LYS A 134 8.21 -7.09 30.01
C LYS A 134 7.46 -5.83 29.59
N VAL A 135 6.78 -5.94 28.46
CA VAL A 135 5.80 -4.94 28.02
C VAL A 135 4.59 -4.99 28.95
N PHE A 136 4.17 -3.83 29.43
CA PHE A 136 2.98 -3.62 30.24
C PHE A 136 1.76 -3.33 29.37
N SER A 137 1.90 -2.45 28.35
CA SER A 137 0.82 -2.12 27.40
C SER A 137 1.36 -1.68 26.05
N VAL A 138 0.56 -1.93 25.02
CA VAL A 138 0.72 -1.41 23.66
C VAL A 138 -0.57 -0.70 23.29
N HIS A 139 -0.48 0.54 22.84
CA HIS A 139 -1.64 1.35 22.50
C HIS A 139 -1.43 2.01 21.13
N LEU A 140 -2.36 1.79 20.19
CA LEU A 140 -2.45 2.57 18.97
C LEU A 140 -3.57 3.60 19.12
N PHE A 141 -3.20 4.87 19.20
CA PHE A 141 -4.10 6.00 19.23
C PHE A 141 -4.53 6.35 17.79
N LEU A 142 -5.74 5.96 17.39
CA LEU A 142 -6.21 6.11 16.01
C LEU A 142 -6.24 7.58 15.56
N ASN A 143 -6.73 8.48 16.42
CA ASN A 143 -6.77 9.90 16.10
C ASN A 143 -5.41 10.55 15.91
N ASN A 144 -4.38 9.94 16.49
CA ASN A 144 -3.02 10.45 16.45
C ASN A 144 -2.13 9.68 15.48
N ALA A 145 -2.60 8.53 14.96
CA ALA A 145 -1.76 7.59 14.21
C ALA A 145 -0.41 7.34 14.90
N LEU A 146 -0.44 7.16 16.21
CA LEU A 146 0.72 7.01 17.08
C LEU A 146 0.62 5.71 17.90
N CYS A 147 1.68 4.93 17.88
CA CYS A 147 1.82 3.76 18.75
C CYS A 147 2.63 4.13 19.99
N GLU A 148 2.11 3.77 21.16
CA GLU A 148 2.82 3.86 22.44
C GLU A 148 3.04 2.45 23.01
N VAL A 149 4.25 2.18 23.47
CA VAL A 149 4.58 0.95 24.19
C VAL A 149 5.14 1.33 25.54
N LEU A 150 4.56 0.76 26.61
CA LEU A 150 4.98 0.96 27.98
C LEU A 150 5.51 -0.35 28.55
N TRP A 151 6.68 -0.32 29.21
CA TRP A 151 7.25 -1.44 29.91
C TRP A 151 7.04 -1.34 31.42
N GLU A 152 7.08 -2.50 32.10
CA GLU A 152 6.88 -2.60 33.57
C GLU A 152 7.88 -1.75 34.38
N ASN A 153 9.08 -1.51 33.85
CA ASN A 153 10.10 -0.67 34.48
C ASN A 153 9.87 0.84 34.31
N GLY A 154 8.80 1.26 33.61
CA GLY A 154 8.48 2.64 33.33
C GLY A 154 9.15 3.22 32.07
N THR A 155 9.91 2.43 31.31
CA THR A 155 10.36 2.82 29.96
C THR A 155 9.15 2.96 29.05
N LYS A 156 9.13 4.03 28.25
CA LYS A 156 8.05 4.33 27.30
C LYS A 156 8.62 4.60 25.92
N LEU A 157 7.98 4.04 24.89
CA LEU A 157 8.19 4.37 23.48
C LEU A 157 6.97 5.08 22.95
N GLN A 158 7.16 6.18 22.22
CA GLN A 158 6.16 6.74 21.30
C GLN A 158 6.74 6.74 19.88
N THR A 159 5.99 6.22 18.91
CA THR A 159 6.42 6.11 17.51
C THR A 159 5.27 6.39 16.56
N PHE A 160 5.57 7.09 15.47
CA PHE A 160 4.62 7.40 14.38
C PHE A 160 5.35 7.48 13.05
N VAL A 161 4.64 7.23 11.94
CA VAL A 161 5.07 7.57 10.58
C VAL A 161 4.50 8.94 10.25
N HIS A 162 5.34 9.90 9.88
CA HIS A 162 4.90 11.26 9.57
C HIS A 162 3.88 11.25 8.42
N ALA A 163 2.79 12.00 8.55
CA ALA A 163 1.65 11.88 7.65
C ALA A 163 1.93 12.26 6.18
N SER A 164 2.88 13.16 5.95
CA SER A 164 3.23 13.68 4.61
C SER A 164 4.70 13.53 4.23
N GLU A 165 5.61 13.36 5.21
CA GLU A 165 7.02 13.17 4.91
C GLU A 165 7.38 11.67 4.95
N PRO A 166 8.30 11.16 4.11
CA PRO A 166 8.63 9.73 4.06
C PRO A 166 9.56 9.31 5.21
N VAL A 167 9.18 9.66 6.44
CA VAL A 167 9.97 9.37 7.64
C VAL A 167 9.11 8.79 8.76
N GLY A 168 9.72 7.97 9.61
CA GLY A 168 9.10 7.49 10.84
C GLY A 168 9.95 7.85 12.06
N TRP A 169 9.30 8.36 13.09
CA TRP A 169 9.91 8.77 14.35
C TRP A 169 9.78 7.71 15.44
N PHE A 170 10.78 7.62 16.31
CA PHE A 170 10.72 6.91 17.58
C PHE A 170 11.32 7.74 18.69
N VAL A 171 10.65 7.76 19.83
CA VAL A 171 11.11 8.44 21.06
C VAL A 171 10.95 7.50 22.23
N PHE A 172 12.07 7.14 22.86
CA PHE A 172 12.06 6.41 24.13
C PHE A 172 12.32 7.37 25.27
N GLU A 173 11.61 7.17 26.36
CA GLU A 173 11.81 7.85 27.65
C GLU A 173 12.13 6.82 28.73
N ASN A 174 12.89 7.25 29.73
CA ASN A 174 13.26 6.44 30.88
C ASN A 174 14.06 5.16 30.54
N LEU A 175 14.88 5.21 29.48
CA LEU A 175 15.80 4.12 29.18
C LEU A 175 16.89 4.05 30.28
N PRO A 176 17.12 2.85 30.87
CA PRO A 176 18.18 2.69 31.88
C PRO A 176 19.57 2.72 31.27
N ASP A 177 19.71 2.27 30.02
CA ASP A 177 21.00 2.07 29.35
C ASP A 177 21.07 2.84 28.02
N THR A 178 22.28 2.94 27.46
CA THR A 178 22.47 3.44 26.09
C THR A 178 22.05 2.38 25.08
N VAL A 179 21.20 2.77 24.13
CA VAL A 179 20.65 1.90 23.08
C VAL A 179 21.03 2.44 21.71
N SER A 180 21.53 1.57 20.84
CA SER A 180 21.79 1.88 19.44
C SER A 180 20.83 1.06 18.56
N PRO A 181 19.97 1.71 17.78
CA PRO A 181 19.11 1.02 16.81
C PRO A 181 19.94 0.25 15.78
N GLU A 182 19.49 -0.92 15.40
CA GLU A 182 20.16 -1.78 14.41
C GLU A 182 19.28 -2.02 13.18
N ILE A 183 19.84 -1.77 11.98
CA ILE A 183 19.17 -2.16 10.73
C ILE A 183 19.46 -3.64 10.49
N ILE A 184 18.40 -4.42 10.33
CA ILE A 184 18.42 -5.83 9.95
C ILE A 184 18.04 -5.93 8.48
N ALA A 185 19.05 -6.15 7.64
CA ALA A 185 18.87 -6.28 6.20
C ALA A 185 18.12 -7.56 5.82
N PRO A 186 17.28 -7.56 4.79
CA PRO A 186 16.75 -8.77 4.19
C PRO A 186 17.89 -9.67 3.70
N ARG A 187 17.73 -11.00 3.80
CA ARG A 187 18.74 -11.96 3.38
C ARG A 187 18.49 -12.45 1.96
N TYR A 188 19.34 -12.04 1.03
CA TYR A 188 19.28 -12.45 -0.38
C TYR A 188 20.21 -13.62 -0.71
N SER A 189 20.95 -14.14 0.27
CA SER A 189 21.98 -15.18 0.06
C SER A 189 21.47 -16.61 0.10
N ASN A 190 20.23 -16.84 0.59
CA ASN A 190 19.68 -18.18 0.76
C ASN A 190 18.44 -18.41 -0.13
N PRO A 191 18.58 -19.10 -1.29
CA PRO A 191 17.46 -19.38 -2.19
C PRO A 191 16.49 -20.45 -1.66
N ASP A 192 16.90 -21.25 -0.67
CA ASP A 192 16.15 -22.38 -0.11
C ASP A 192 15.56 -22.06 1.28
N GLU A 193 15.58 -20.79 1.68
CA GLU A 193 14.99 -20.37 2.96
C GLU A 193 13.48 -20.65 2.96
N VAL A 194 12.96 -21.10 4.10
CA VAL A 194 11.53 -21.28 4.35
C VAL A 194 11.08 -20.36 5.46
N ALA A 195 9.83 -19.91 5.38
CA ALA A 195 9.23 -19.08 6.42
C ALA A 195 9.25 -19.83 7.76
N GLY A 196 9.71 -19.15 8.81
CA GLY A 196 9.78 -19.68 10.17
C GLY A 196 8.49 -19.51 10.98
N ASP A 197 7.47 -18.88 10.39
CA ASP A 197 6.16 -18.63 10.97
C ASP A 197 5.05 -19.33 10.16
N ASN A 198 3.83 -19.30 10.66
CA ASN A 198 2.67 -19.93 10.01
C ASN A 198 1.98 -19.00 8.98
N SER A 199 2.58 -17.84 8.68
CA SER A 199 2.01 -16.90 7.73
C SER A 199 2.16 -17.40 6.29
N HIS A 200 1.24 -17.01 5.42
CA HIS A 200 1.40 -17.20 3.99
C HIS A 200 2.66 -16.49 3.50
N ALA A 201 3.42 -17.17 2.66
CA ALA A 201 4.67 -16.66 2.11
C ALA A 201 4.81 -17.00 0.63
N GLY A 202 5.48 -16.13 -0.12
CA GLY A 202 5.97 -16.41 -1.46
C GLY A 202 7.30 -17.19 -1.42
N PRO A 203 8.05 -17.23 -2.53
CA PRO A 203 9.38 -17.82 -2.59
C PRO A 203 10.40 -17.09 -1.70
N ALA A 204 11.49 -17.78 -1.35
CA ALA A 204 12.61 -17.16 -0.63
C ALA A 204 13.19 -15.97 -1.38
N LEU A 205 13.58 -14.91 -0.66
CA LEU A 205 14.22 -13.70 -1.23
C LEU A 205 15.48 -14.03 -2.03
N GLY A 206 16.26 -15.02 -1.57
CA GLY A 206 17.49 -15.45 -2.26
C GLY A 206 17.27 -15.92 -3.70
N ARG A 207 16.04 -16.32 -4.08
CA ARG A 207 15.71 -16.70 -5.47
C ARG A 207 15.68 -15.52 -6.45
N LEU A 208 15.65 -14.26 -5.96
CA LEU A 208 15.83 -13.08 -6.81
C LEU A 208 17.26 -12.99 -7.40
N GLY A 209 18.23 -13.63 -6.73
CA GLY A 209 19.64 -13.67 -7.18
C GLY A 209 20.40 -12.37 -6.94
N TYR A 210 19.92 -11.52 -6.01
CA TYR A 210 20.62 -10.29 -5.66
C TYR A 210 21.90 -10.57 -4.86
N LYS A 211 22.89 -9.71 -5.02
CA LYS A 211 23.98 -9.62 -4.06
C LYS A 211 23.47 -9.02 -2.77
N GLN A 212 23.98 -9.51 -1.65
CA GLN A 212 23.65 -8.94 -0.34
C GLN A 212 24.09 -7.47 -0.27
N GLY A 213 23.19 -6.60 0.16
CA GLY A 213 23.45 -5.19 0.36
C GLY A 213 24.42 -4.91 1.50
N THR A 214 24.87 -3.67 1.60
CA THR A 214 25.88 -3.22 2.55
C THR A 214 25.30 -2.35 3.65
N ILE A 215 25.80 -2.55 4.88
CA ILE A 215 25.46 -1.71 6.03
C ILE A 215 26.69 -0.87 6.38
N GLN A 216 26.49 0.45 6.51
CA GLN A 216 27.49 1.41 6.99
C GLN A 216 27.01 1.98 8.33
N LYS A 217 27.90 1.98 9.33
CA LYS A 217 27.59 2.49 10.67
C LYS A 217 28.51 3.67 10.98
N GLU A 218 27.91 4.78 11.39
CA GLU A 218 28.56 5.99 11.87
C GLU A 218 27.99 6.38 13.25
N ALA A 219 28.58 7.33 13.92
CA ALA A 219 28.07 7.81 15.21
C ALA A 219 26.66 8.43 15.02
N GLY A 220 25.64 7.79 15.61
CA GLY A 220 24.25 8.26 15.53
C GLY A 220 23.58 8.07 14.16
N THR A 221 24.18 7.29 13.25
CA THR A 221 23.60 7.00 11.93
C THR A 221 23.95 5.58 11.49
N THR A 222 22.99 4.88 10.93
CA THR A 222 23.24 3.63 10.18
C THR A 222 22.52 3.71 8.85
N THR A 223 23.20 3.28 7.78
CA THR A 223 22.66 3.23 6.42
C THR A 223 22.76 1.80 5.88
N PHE A 224 21.72 1.33 5.24
CA PHE A 224 21.72 0.09 4.46
C PHE A 224 21.44 0.43 3.00
N HIS A 225 22.26 -0.08 2.08
CA HIS A 225 22.09 0.05 0.64
C HIS A 225 21.93 -1.32 -0.01
N GLN A 226 20.90 -1.48 -0.86
CA GLN A 226 20.64 -2.70 -1.62
C GLN A 226 20.45 -2.40 -3.08
N GLU A 227 21.23 -3.10 -3.93
CA GLU A 227 21.03 -3.14 -5.38
C GLU A 227 20.07 -4.27 -5.77
N GLY A 228 19.23 -4.02 -6.77
CA GLY A 228 18.25 -4.97 -7.30
C GLY A 228 18.41 -5.19 -8.81
N TRP A 229 17.34 -5.66 -9.46
CA TRP A 229 17.32 -5.93 -10.89
C TRP A 229 17.21 -4.64 -11.71
N GLY A 230 17.92 -4.63 -12.88
CA GLY A 230 17.73 -3.58 -13.88
C GLY A 230 18.21 -2.18 -13.47
N GLY A 231 19.09 -2.08 -12.48
CA GLY A 231 19.58 -0.82 -11.93
C GLY A 231 18.68 -0.26 -10.82
N PHE A 232 17.67 -1.00 -10.38
CA PHE A 232 16.93 -0.67 -9.18
C PHE A 232 17.82 -0.72 -7.94
N SER A 233 17.65 0.20 -7.02
CA SER A 233 18.27 0.18 -5.70
C SER A 233 17.39 0.87 -4.67
N TYR A 234 17.66 0.61 -3.40
CA TYR A 234 17.03 1.33 -2.31
C TYR A 234 17.97 1.51 -1.12
N ASP A 235 17.69 2.56 -0.36
CA ASP A 235 18.44 2.93 0.85
C ASP A 235 17.51 2.98 2.06
N VAL A 236 17.98 2.48 3.20
CA VAL A 236 17.35 2.64 4.51
C VAL A 236 18.32 3.39 5.40
N VAL A 237 17.89 4.50 5.98
CA VAL A 237 18.69 5.31 6.89
C VAL A 237 17.98 5.46 8.22
N VAL A 238 18.69 5.26 9.32
CA VAL A 238 18.25 5.62 10.66
C VAL A 238 19.25 6.59 11.28
N ARG A 239 18.73 7.71 11.84
CA ARG A 239 19.50 8.69 12.61
C ARG A 239 18.94 8.83 14.01
N TRP A 240 19.81 8.91 15.00
CA TRP A 240 19.36 9.04 16.39
C TRP A 240 20.34 9.81 17.26
N GLN A 241 19.83 10.28 18.38
CA GLN A 241 20.60 10.82 19.48
C GLN A 241 20.03 10.34 20.81
N GLN A 242 20.90 10.11 21.78
CA GLN A 242 20.48 9.78 23.14
C GLN A 242 21.07 10.79 24.12
N LYS A 243 20.23 11.35 24.99
CA LYS A 243 20.60 12.27 26.05
C LYS A 243 19.95 11.80 27.35
N GLY A 244 20.77 11.36 28.31
CA GLY A 244 20.25 10.72 29.52
C GLY A 244 19.40 9.49 29.18
N GLY A 245 18.24 9.36 29.79
CA GLY A 245 17.29 8.27 29.53
C GLY A 245 16.40 8.46 28.32
N THR A 246 16.61 9.51 27.51
CA THR A 246 15.80 9.78 26.30
C THR A 246 16.60 9.45 25.04
N LEU A 247 16.11 8.50 24.24
CA LEU A 247 16.58 8.20 22.88
C LEU A 247 15.54 8.71 21.89
N SER A 248 15.92 9.60 20.98
CA SER A 248 15.07 10.11 19.91
C SER A 248 15.74 9.85 18.57
N GLY A 249 15.00 9.39 17.59
CA GLY A 249 15.52 9.13 16.26
C GLY A 249 14.45 9.03 15.19
N VAL A 250 14.91 9.01 13.96
CA VAL A 250 14.10 8.98 12.76
C VAL A 250 14.67 7.96 11.78
N TRP A 251 13.80 7.31 11.04
CA TRP A 251 14.15 6.45 9.92
C TRP A 251 13.47 6.90 8.64
N SER A 252 14.09 6.61 7.52
CA SER A 252 13.52 6.76 6.18
C SER A 252 13.95 5.61 5.28
N LEU A 253 13.18 5.39 4.24
CA LEU A 253 13.38 4.36 3.24
C LEU A 253 13.06 4.96 1.87
N THR A 254 14.02 4.95 0.95
CA THR A 254 13.87 5.51 -0.40
C THR A 254 14.30 4.54 -1.47
N SER A 255 13.70 4.63 -2.66
CA SER A 255 14.04 3.81 -3.81
C SER A 255 14.56 4.66 -4.97
N SER A 256 15.28 4.02 -5.91
CA SER A 256 15.73 4.67 -7.14
C SER A 256 14.60 5.04 -8.12
N LEU A 257 13.35 4.62 -7.85
CA LEU A 257 12.16 5.01 -8.61
C LEU A 257 11.58 6.36 -8.16
N ALA A 258 12.02 6.87 -7.01
CA ALA A 258 11.57 8.13 -6.42
C ALA A 258 12.69 9.19 -6.45
N ALA A 259 12.30 10.45 -6.25
CA ALA A 259 13.25 11.57 -6.22
C ALA A 259 13.79 11.87 -4.81
N ASP A 260 13.12 11.41 -3.77
CA ASP A 260 13.49 11.59 -2.36
C ASP A 260 14.70 10.74 -1.98
N ARG A 261 15.41 11.16 -0.94
CA ARG A 261 16.65 10.51 -0.48
C ARG A 261 16.60 10.31 1.04
N ALA A 262 16.69 9.07 1.49
CA ALA A 262 16.58 8.70 2.91
C ALA A 262 17.58 9.43 3.81
N ASP A 263 18.80 9.68 3.31
CA ASP A 263 19.82 10.43 4.03
C ASP A 263 19.41 11.90 4.26
N GLN A 264 18.90 12.55 3.22
CA GLN A 264 18.41 13.93 3.30
C GLN A 264 17.16 14.03 4.17
N GLU A 265 16.16 13.17 3.93
CA GLU A 265 14.90 13.15 4.69
C GLU A 265 15.13 12.99 6.20
N THR A 266 16.02 12.06 6.57
CA THR A 266 16.34 11.85 7.99
C THR A 266 17.14 13.00 8.60
N ALA A 267 18.05 13.65 7.83
CA ALA A 267 18.81 14.79 8.32
C ALA A 267 17.89 16.00 8.54
N GLU A 268 17.02 16.32 7.58
CA GLU A 268 16.07 17.42 7.69
C GLU A 268 15.04 17.21 8.80
N ALA A 269 14.53 15.97 8.97
CA ALA A 269 13.63 15.64 10.07
C ALA A 269 14.32 15.85 11.44
N MET A 270 15.56 15.39 11.61
CA MET A 270 16.31 15.61 12.85
C MET A 270 16.55 17.10 13.13
N GLU A 271 16.74 17.93 12.10
CA GLU A 271 16.88 19.38 12.22
C GLU A 271 15.56 20.06 12.64
N ARG A 272 14.43 19.66 12.04
CA ARG A 272 13.09 20.15 12.42
C ARG A 272 12.72 19.76 13.85
N GLY A 273 13.09 18.56 14.26
CA GLY A 273 12.81 17.99 15.58
C GLY A 273 11.42 17.37 15.69
N VAL A 274 11.31 16.37 16.56
CA VAL A 274 10.12 15.52 16.70
C VAL A 274 8.85 16.30 17.05
N GLU A 275 8.92 17.36 17.85
CA GLU A 275 7.76 18.15 18.26
C GLU A 275 7.20 18.99 17.09
N ALA A 276 8.05 19.44 16.16
CA ALA A 276 7.61 20.16 14.96
C ALA A 276 6.96 19.20 13.96
N ASP A 277 7.61 18.07 13.72
CA ASP A 277 7.08 17.03 12.82
C ASP A 277 5.78 16.41 13.38
N TYR A 278 5.68 16.22 14.69
CA TYR A 278 4.44 15.72 15.30
C TYR A 278 3.28 16.71 15.19
N ARG A 279 3.53 18.02 15.25
CA ARG A 279 2.48 19.02 15.02
C ARG A 279 1.92 18.96 13.61
N SER A 280 2.77 18.93 12.59
CA SER A 280 2.32 18.82 11.18
C SER A 280 1.64 17.48 10.90
N HIS A 281 2.13 16.40 11.47
CA HIS A 281 1.47 15.09 11.46
C HIS A 281 0.05 15.15 12.05
N MET A 282 -0.12 15.81 13.19
CA MET A 282 -1.42 15.98 13.83
C MET A 282 -2.37 16.90 13.05
N ASP A 283 -1.85 17.92 12.36
CA ASP A 283 -2.66 18.79 11.52
C ASP A 283 -3.29 18.00 10.36
N PHE A 284 -2.54 17.06 9.74
CA PHE A 284 -3.07 16.15 8.74
C PHE A 284 -4.17 15.25 9.32
N TRP A 285 -3.89 14.50 10.40
CA TRP A 285 -4.85 13.54 10.95
C TRP A 285 -6.11 14.21 11.48
N LYS A 286 -5.99 15.40 12.03
CA LYS A 286 -7.14 16.22 12.44
C LYS A 286 -8.01 16.62 11.24
N GLY A 287 -7.39 17.00 10.13
CA GLY A 287 -8.08 17.26 8.86
C GLY A 287 -8.74 16.01 8.29
N TYR A 288 -8.04 14.88 8.31
CA TYR A 288 -8.54 13.60 7.84
C TYR A 288 -9.82 13.16 8.59
N TRP A 289 -9.77 13.11 9.93
CA TRP A 289 -10.92 12.72 10.74
C TRP A 289 -12.08 13.72 10.72
N ALA A 290 -11.83 14.97 10.34
CA ALA A 290 -12.87 15.99 10.22
C ALA A 290 -13.70 15.88 8.93
N GLN A 291 -13.29 15.09 7.93
CA GLN A 291 -13.97 14.98 6.64
C GLN A 291 -15.32 14.24 6.75
N SER A 292 -15.38 13.21 7.59
CA SER A 292 -16.62 12.48 7.86
C SER A 292 -16.56 11.76 9.20
N SER A 293 -17.73 11.40 9.72
CA SER A 293 -17.85 10.61 10.93
C SER A 293 -19.09 9.73 10.89
N VAL A 294 -19.01 8.57 11.53
CA VAL A 294 -20.14 7.66 11.75
C VAL A 294 -20.25 7.40 13.24
N SER A 295 -21.48 7.37 13.75
CA SER A 295 -21.76 6.94 15.13
C SER A 295 -22.69 5.74 15.11
N LEU A 296 -22.19 4.59 15.53
CA LEU A 296 -22.89 3.32 15.54
C LEU A 296 -23.23 2.90 16.97
N PRO A 297 -24.44 2.36 17.21
CA PRO A 297 -24.81 1.86 18.54
C PRO A 297 -24.04 0.58 18.92
N ASP A 298 -23.60 -0.19 17.95
CA ASP A 298 -22.75 -1.38 18.15
C ASP A 298 -21.29 -0.95 18.23
N THR A 299 -20.68 -1.10 19.41
CA THR A 299 -19.31 -0.67 19.68
C THR A 299 -18.26 -1.49 18.92
N LEU A 300 -18.54 -2.76 18.58
CA LEU A 300 -17.64 -3.58 17.80
C LEU A 300 -17.59 -3.12 16.34
N LEU A 301 -18.76 -2.84 15.75
CA LEU A 301 -18.83 -2.28 14.40
C LEU A 301 -18.24 -0.87 14.33
N GLN A 302 -18.46 -0.03 15.35
CA GLN A 302 -17.81 1.28 15.44
C GLN A 302 -16.30 1.16 15.43
N LYS A 303 -15.76 0.29 16.29
CA LYS A 303 -14.32 0.06 16.37
C LYS A 303 -13.73 -0.48 15.05
N GLN A 304 -14.44 -1.40 14.40
CA GLN A 304 -14.03 -1.93 13.09
C GLN A 304 -14.01 -0.83 12.02
N TYR A 305 -15.08 0.00 11.96
CA TYR A 305 -15.15 1.12 11.00
C TYR A 305 -13.99 2.10 11.20
N ASP A 306 -13.78 2.58 12.42
CA ASP A 306 -12.72 3.55 12.71
C ASP A 306 -11.32 2.96 12.40
N ASN A 307 -11.11 1.67 12.66
CA ASN A 307 -9.86 0.98 12.38
C ASN A 307 -9.61 0.85 10.87
N GLU A 308 -10.63 0.49 10.08
CA GLU A 308 -10.50 0.43 8.61
C GLU A 308 -10.26 1.83 8.01
N MET A 309 -10.94 2.86 8.51
CA MET A 309 -10.69 4.24 8.08
C MET A 309 -9.28 4.71 8.46
N TYR A 310 -8.78 4.35 9.64
CA TYR A 310 -7.40 4.58 10.03
C TYR A 310 -6.40 3.92 9.06
N LYS A 311 -6.61 2.63 8.72
CA LYS A 311 -5.75 1.92 7.77
C LYS A 311 -5.80 2.54 6.38
N PHE A 312 -6.98 2.96 5.92
CA PHE A 312 -7.13 3.69 4.67
C PHE A 312 -6.32 5.00 4.68
N GLY A 313 -6.49 5.83 5.72
CA GLY A 313 -5.70 7.06 5.91
C GLY A 313 -4.19 6.83 6.07
N SER A 314 -3.75 5.64 6.46
CA SER A 314 -2.33 5.26 6.55
C SER A 314 -1.76 4.72 5.22
N ALA A 315 -2.62 4.31 4.27
CA ALA A 315 -2.19 3.58 3.08
C ALA A 315 -2.60 4.25 1.74
N ALA A 316 -3.40 5.33 1.78
CA ALA A 316 -3.89 6.01 0.58
C ALA A 316 -3.58 7.51 0.61
N ARG A 317 -3.03 8.04 -0.49
CA ARG A 317 -2.79 9.46 -0.78
C ARG A 317 -3.01 9.73 -2.26
N GLU A 318 -3.32 11.00 -2.60
CA GLU A 318 -3.51 11.45 -3.98
C GLU A 318 -2.28 11.25 -4.86
N ASP A 319 -1.11 11.44 -4.29
CA ASP A 319 0.20 11.46 -4.94
C ASP A 319 1.05 10.19 -4.70
N SER A 320 0.44 9.14 -4.12
CA SER A 320 1.10 7.85 -3.90
C SER A 320 0.64 6.78 -4.86
N TYR A 321 1.46 5.72 -5.00
CA TYR A 321 1.01 4.49 -5.64
C TYR A 321 -0.20 3.89 -4.89
N PRO A 322 -1.08 3.16 -5.60
CA PRO A 322 -2.25 2.56 -4.98
C PRO A 322 -1.89 1.49 -3.95
N ILE A 323 -2.88 1.14 -3.15
CA ILE A 323 -2.83 0.00 -2.22
C ILE A 323 -2.71 -1.30 -3.03
N SER A 324 -1.55 -1.96 -2.96
CA SER A 324 -1.36 -3.33 -3.43
C SER A 324 -1.82 -4.34 -2.38
N LEU A 325 -1.63 -5.65 -2.61
CA LEU A 325 -1.94 -6.67 -1.60
C LEU A 325 -1.21 -6.44 -0.26
N GLN A 326 -0.03 -5.83 -0.29
CA GLN A 326 0.78 -5.56 0.91
C GLN A 326 0.73 -4.10 1.37
N ALA A 327 0.21 -3.18 0.57
CA ALA A 327 0.29 -1.74 0.83
C ALA A 327 1.73 -1.31 1.19
N VAL A 328 1.89 -0.67 2.37
CA VAL A 328 3.19 -0.28 2.97
C VAL A 328 3.60 -1.21 4.14
N TRP A 329 3.08 -2.45 4.18
CA TRP A 329 3.29 -3.42 5.27
C TRP A 329 3.63 -4.80 4.72
N THR A 330 4.80 -4.92 4.07
CA THR A 330 5.24 -6.16 3.43
C THR A 330 5.70 -7.19 4.46
N ALA A 331 5.52 -8.47 4.13
CA ALA A 331 5.95 -9.60 4.94
C ALA A 331 7.41 -9.50 5.39
N ASP A 332 7.67 -9.71 6.67
CA ASP A 332 9.01 -9.69 7.29
C ASP A 332 9.37 -11.05 7.89
N ASN A 333 9.42 -12.04 7.03
CA ASN A 333 9.72 -13.44 7.39
C ASN A 333 10.85 -14.07 6.55
N GLY A 334 11.62 -13.26 5.82
CA GLY A 334 12.70 -13.73 4.95
C GLY A 334 12.24 -14.18 3.56
N MET A 335 10.95 -14.06 3.26
CA MET A 335 10.32 -14.50 2.02
C MET A 335 9.83 -13.30 1.21
N LEU A 336 9.57 -13.53 -0.07
CA LEU A 336 8.74 -12.63 -0.86
C LEU A 336 7.30 -12.66 -0.33
N PRO A 337 6.52 -11.58 -0.53
CA PRO A 337 5.14 -11.58 -0.09
C PRO A 337 4.30 -12.62 -0.85
N PRO A 338 3.21 -13.13 -0.24
CA PRO A 338 2.27 -13.99 -0.92
C PRO A 338 1.71 -13.28 -2.16
N TRP A 339 1.41 -14.06 -3.21
CA TRP A 339 0.93 -13.54 -4.50
C TRP A 339 1.78 -12.38 -5.03
N LYS A 340 3.10 -12.38 -4.74
CA LYS A 340 4.07 -11.36 -5.19
C LYS A 340 3.76 -9.93 -4.72
N GLY A 341 2.81 -9.76 -3.80
CA GLY A 341 2.35 -8.45 -3.33
C GLY A 341 1.79 -7.56 -4.43
N ASP A 342 1.21 -8.14 -5.46
CA ASP A 342 0.77 -7.48 -6.68
C ASP A 342 -0.50 -6.61 -6.52
N TYR A 343 -0.93 -6.00 -7.61
CA TYR A 343 -2.23 -5.32 -7.71
C TYR A 343 -3.27 -6.32 -8.18
N HIS A 344 -4.11 -6.77 -7.25
CA HIS A 344 -5.28 -7.62 -7.52
C HIS A 344 -6.50 -6.74 -7.84
N HIS A 345 -6.69 -6.45 -9.12
CA HIS A 345 -7.79 -5.59 -9.58
C HIS A 345 -9.14 -6.31 -9.69
N ASP A 346 -9.16 -7.63 -9.60
CA ASP A 346 -10.41 -8.39 -9.62
C ASP A 346 -11.25 -8.21 -8.33
N LEU A 347 -10.63 -7.88 -7.20
CA LEU A 347 -11.32 -7.61 -5.93
C LEU A 347 -10.51 -6.71 -5.00
N ASN A 348 -9.36 -7.17 -4.51
CA ASN A 348 -8.65 -6.65 -3.33
C ASN A 348 -8.32 -5.16 -3.41
N THR A 349 -7.68 -4.72 -4.48
CA THR A 349 -7.32 -3.31 -4.65
C THR A 349 -8.56 -2.43 -4.72
N GLN A 350 -9.61 -2.87 -5.43
CA GLN A 350 -10.86 -2.11 -5.56
C GLN A 350 -11.58 -1.94 -4.22
N LEU A 351 -11.70 -3.02 -3.42
CA LEU A 351 -12.35 -2.95 -2.10
C LEU A 351 -11.62 -2.00 -1.15
N SER A 352 -10.28 -1.94 -1.25
CA SER A 352 -9.48 -1.01 -0.46
C SER A 352 -9.84 0.46 -0.71
N TYR A 353 -10.39 0.80 -1.90
CA TYR A 353 -10.74 2.17 -2.28
C TYR A 353 -12.23 2.53 -2.17
N TRP A 354 -13.13 1.57 -1.96
CA TRP A 354 -14.56 1.89 -1.77
C TRP A 354 -14.84 2.83 -0.57
N PRO A 355 -14.10 2.78 0.55
CA PRO A 355 -14.27 3.74 1.64
C PRO A 355 -14.06 5.20 1.23
N ALA A 356 -13.28 5.47 0.20
CA ALA A 356 -13.03 6.82 -0.31
C ALA A 356 -14.32 7.55 -0.68
N TYR A 357 -15.29 6.85 -1.27
CA TYR A 357 -16.55 7.46 -1.73
C TYR A 357 -17.50 7.68 -0.57
N THR A 358 -17.89 6.64 0.12
CA THR A 358 -18.89 6.72 1.22
C THR A 358 -18.34 7.41 2.47
N GLY A 359 -17.03 7.34 2.69
CA GLY A 359 -16.31 8.00 3.77
C GLY A 359 -15.92 9.45 3.48
N ASN A 360 -16.25 9.99 2.29
CA ASN A 360 -15.88 11.36 1.87
C ASN A 360 -14.37 11.64 1.86
N HIS A 361 -13.55 10.61 1.56
CA HIS A 361 -12.10 10.70 1.42
C HIS A 361 -11.71 10.65 -0.07
N LEU A 362 -12.36 11.49 -0.89
CA LEU A 362 -12.20 11.48 -2.34
C LEU A 362 -10.77 11.84 -2.77
N GLN A 363 -10.10 12.71 -2.01
CA GLN A 363 -8.73 13.12 -2.28
C GLN A 363 -7.75 11.95 -2.06
N GLU A 364 -7.87 11.25 -0.94
CA GLU A 364 -7.04 10.06 -0.66
C GLU A 364 -7.27 8.95 -1.70
N GLY A 365 -8.49 8.84 -2.22
CA GLY A 365 -8.84 7.91 -3.30
C GLY A 365 -8.22 8.22 -4.66
N MET A 366 -7.74 9.45 -4.89
CA MET A 366 -7.20 9.89 -6.18
C MET A 366 -5.93 9.15 -6.60
N GLY A 367 -5.10 8.67 -5.66
CA GLY A 367 -3.89 7.92 -6.01
C GLY A 367 -4.19 6.71 -6.90
N TYR A 368 -5.29 6.01 -6.64
CA TYR A 368 -5.73 4.90 -7.49
C TYR A 368 -6.20 5.37 -8.88
N LEU A 369 -7.03 6.40 -8.94
CA LEU A 369 -7.53 6.95 -10.21
C LEU A 369 -6.42 7.56 -11.05
N ASN A 370 -5.46 8.25 -10.43
CA ASN A 370 -4.30 8.82 -11.10
C ASN A 370 -3.44 7.74 -11.72
N THR A 371 -3.10 6.68 -10.97
CA THR A 371 -2.31 5.56 -11.48
C THR A 371 -3.00 4.85 -12.65
N LEU A 372 -4.27 4.51 -12.51
CA LEU A 372 -5.05 3.91 -13.61
C LEU A 372 -5.10 4.81 -14.85
N TRP A 373 -5.15 6.12 -14.65
CA TRP A 373 -5.16 7.09 -15.75
C TRP A 373 -3.80 7.21 -16.43
N GLU A 374 -2.72 7.28 -15.67
CA GLU A 374 -1.36 7.44 -16.18
C GLU A 374 -0.86 6.21 -16.93
N GLN A 375 -1.27 5.02 -16.50
CA GLN A 375 -0.87 3.74 -17.10
C GLN A 375 -1.74 3.32 -18.31
N ARG A 376 -2.65 4.16 -18.81
CA ARG A 376 -3.56 3.80 -19.93
C ARG A 376 -2.85 3.31 -21.18
N ASP A 377 -1.68 3.85 -21.50
CA ASP A 377 -0.94 3.42 -22.70
C ASP A 377 -0.42 1.99 -22.55
N VAL A 378 -0.01 1.59 -21.35
CA VAL A 378 0.36 0.21 -21.01
C VAL A 378 -0.87 -0.70 -21.18
N TYR A 379 -2.01 -0.30 -20.66
CA TYR A 379 -3.25 -1.07 -20.75
C TYR A 379 -3.77 -1.17 -22.19
N LYS A 380 -3.70 -0.11 -22.98
CA LYS A 380 -4.04 -0.14 -24.41
C LYS A 380 -3.11 -1.04 -25.21
N LYS A 381 -1.81 -1.05 -24.89
CA LYS A 381 -0.85 -2.00 -25.47
C LYS A 381 -1.23 -3.43 -25.12
N TYR A 382 -1.45 -3.74 -23.84
CA TYR A 382 -1.91 -5.04 -23.38
C TYR A 382 -3.21 -5.48 -24.08
N THR A 383 -4.19 -4.59 -24.23
CA THR A 383 -5.47 -4.87 -24.90
C THR A 383 -5.26 -5.27 -26.34
N ARG A 384 -4.44 -4.53 -27.09
CA ARG A 384 -4.12 -4.88 -28.50
C ARG A 384 -3.36 -6.21 -28.60
N GLU A 385 -2.40 -6.45 -27.71
CA GLU A 385 -1.55 -7.65 -27.78
C GLU A 385 -2.30 -8.91 -27.34
N TYR A 386 -3.07 -8.84 -26.26
CA TYR A 386 -3.78 -10.01 -25.72
C TYR A 386 -5.17 -10.22 -26.34
N PHE A 387 -5.99 -9.18 -26.42
CA PHE A 387 -7.36 -9.30 -26.95
C PHE A 387 -7.46 -9.03 -28.45
N GLY A 388 -6.54 -8.29 -29.04
CA GLY A 388 -6.55 -7.95 -30.46
C GLY A 388 -7.58 -6.88 -30.84
N THR A 389 -7.94 -5.99 -29.89
CA THR A 389 -8.96 -4.96 -30.02
C THR A 389 -8.38 -3.58 -29.74
N ASP A 390 -9.10 -2.54 -30.13
CA ASP A 390 -8.89 -1.18 -29.63
C ASP A 390 -9.57 -1.01 -28.25
N GLY A 391 -9.55 0.22 -27.75
CA GLY A 391 -10.05 0.53 -26.41
C GLY A 391 -9.08 0.09 -25.33
N MET A 392 -9.59 -0.26 -24.16
CA MET A 392 -8.73 -0.54 -23.01
C MET A 392 -9.32 -1.61 -22.08
N ASN A 393 -8.53 -2.62 -21.81
CA ASN A 393 -8.70 -3.51 -20.65
C ASN A 393 -7.45 -3.42 -19.75
N VAL A 394 -7.63 -3.54 -18.44
CA VAL A 394 -6.55 -3.58 -17.44
C VAL A 394 -6.30 -5.04 -17.06
N PRO A 395 -5.06 -5.50 -16.89
CA PRO A 395 -4.83 -6.83 -16.33
C PRO A 395 -5.41 -6.95 -14.92
N GLY A 396 -6.10 -8.05 -14.63
CA GLY A 396 -6.63 -8.32 -13.29
C GLY A 396 -5.54 -8.45 -12.22
N VAL A 397 -4.35 -8.89 -12.64
CA VAL A 397 -3.13 -8.98 -11.83
C VAL A 397 -1.98 -8.29 -12.55
N CYS A 398 -1.42 -7.25 -11.95
CA CYS A 398 -0.35 -6.47 -12.58
C CYS A 398 0.72 -5.98 -11.60
N THR A 399 1.83 -5.52 -12.18
CA THR A 399 2.94 -4.90 -11.45
C THR A 399 2.64 -3.45 -11.07
N LEU A 400 3.57 -2.82 -10.33
CA LEU A 400 3.58 -1.38 -10.04
C LEU A 400 3.40 -0.50 -11.28
N THR A 401 3.89 -0.95 -12.44
CA THR A 401 3.84 -0.23 -13.72
C THR A 401 2.69 -0.64 -14.64
N GLY A 402 1.76 -1.46 -14.14
CA GLY A 402 0.58 -1.90 -14.89
C GLY A 402 0.81 -3.06 -15.86
N GLU A 403 2.04 -3.61 -15.94
CA GLU A 403 2.34 -4.75 -16.80
C GLU A 403 1.72 -6.04 -16.25
N PRO A 404 1.16 -6.92 -17.09
CA PRO A 404 0.51 -8.15 -16.67
C PRO A 404 1.52 -9.14 -16.07
N MET A 405 1.11 -9.88 -15.04
CA MET A 405 1.96 -10.85 -14.36
C MET A 405 1.61 -12.31 -14.66
N GLY A 406 0.49 -12.58 -15.32
CA GLY A 406 -0.01 -13.95 -15.51
C GLY A 406 -0.71 -14.48 -14.26
N GLY A 407 -0.70 -15.79 -14.07
CA GLY A 407 -1.47 -16.46 -13.04
C GLY A 407 -2.72 -17.17 -13.61
N TRP A 408 -3.77 -17.29 -12.83
CA TRP A 408 -5.04 -17.87 -13.26
C TRP A 408 -5.73 -16.95 -14.27
N VAL A 409 -5.76 -17.34 -15.52
CA VAL A 409 -6.17 -16.48 -16.64
C VAL A 409 -7.60 -15.96 -16.49
N GLN A 410 -8.51 -16.74 -15.91
CA GLN A 410 -9.91 -16.37 -15.75
C GLN A 410 -10.12 -15.12 -14.87
N TYR A 411 -9.17 -14.76 -14.02
CA TYR A 411 -9.21 -13.49 -13.29
C TYR A 411 -8.01 -12.59 -13.56
N SER A 412 -6.79 -13.13 -13.64
CA SER A 412 -5.57 -12.31 -13.85
C SER A 412 -5.60 -11.56 -15.18
N MET A 413 -6.29 -12.12 -16.17
CA MET A 413 -6.49 -11.56 -17.51
C MET A 413 -7.98 -11.54 -17.89
N SER A 414 -8.86 -11.30 -16.91
CA SER A 414 -10.31 -11.27 -17.07
C SER A 414 -10.75 -10.28 -18.15
N PRO A 415 -11.72 -10.64 -18.99
CA PRO A 415 -12.19 -9.76 -20.06
C PRO A 415 -13.03 -8.57 -19.57
N THR A 416 -13.50 -8.53 -18.32
CA THR A 416 -14.44 -7.50 -17.86
C THR A 416 -13.97 -6.70 -16.65
N VAL A 417 -12.79 -6.97 -16.11
CA VAL A 417 -12.29 -6.28 -14.91
C VAL A 417 -12.23 -4.75 -15.07
N SER A 418 -11.91 -4.24 -16.26
CA SER A 418 -11.89 -2.81 -16.54
C SER A 418 -13.24 -2.11 -16.40
N ALA A 419 -14.34 -2.84 -16.62
CA ALA A 419 -15.68 -2.33 -16.36
C ALA A 419 -15.87 -2.04 -14.87
N TRP A 420 -15.36 -2.92 -14.00
CA TRP A 420 -15.38 -2.70 -12.55
C TRP A 420 -14.47 -1.54 -12.14
N LEU A 421 -13.28 -1.43 -12.73
CA LEU A 421 -12.40 -0.28 -12.52
C LEU A 421 -13.02 1.03 -12.99
N GLY A 422 -13.76 1.02 -14.09
CA GLY A 422 -14.55 2.15 -14.57
C GLY A 422 -15.58 2.66 -13.55
N GLN A 423 -16.06 1.78 -12.65
CA GLN A 423 -16.95 2.17 -11.55
C GLN A 423 -16.30 3.17 -10.60
N HIS A 424 -14.99 3.08 -10.33
CA HIS A 424 -14.29 4.04 -9.48
C HIS A 424 -14.28 5.44 -10.09
N PHE A 425 -14.05 5.57 -11.42
CA PHE A 425 -14.17 6.85 -12.12
C PHE A 425 -15.60 7.39 -12.10
N TYR A 426 -16.59 6.51 -12.31
CA TYR A 426 -18.01 6.87 -12.22
C TYR A 426 -18.41 7.32 -10.83
N LEU A 427 -18.02 6.59 -9.77
CA LEU A 427 -18.31 6.95 -8.38
C LEU A 427 -17.62 8.25 -7.99
N HIS A 428 -16.36 8.47 -8.36
CA HIS A 428 -15.70 9.74 -8.07
C HIS A 428 -16.47 10.92 -8.66
N TRP A 429 -16.90 10.82 -9.92
CA TRP A 429 -17.78 11.82 -10.54
C TRP A 429 -19.10 12.01 -9.77
N LYS A 430 -19.76 10.91 -9.43
CA LYS A 430 -21.07 10.98 -8.74
C LYS A 430 -20.97 11.61 -7.35
N TYR A 431 -19.89 11.38 -6.63
CA TYR A 431 -19.68 11.94 -5.28
C TYR A 431 -19.08 13.34 -5.31
N SER A 432 -18.22 13.67 -6.26
CA SER A 432 -17.59 15.00 -6.35
C SER A 432 -18.41 16.03 -7.13
N ALA A 433 -19.25 15.59 -8.07
CA ALA A 433 -19.88 16.42 -9.10
C ALA A 433 -18.90 17.29 -9.91
N ASP A 434 -17.62 16.90 -9.97
CA ASP A 434 -16.57 17.62 -10.69
C ASP A 434 -16.71 17.42 -12.21
N ARG A 435 -17.19 18.45 -12.90
CA ARG A 435 -17.39 18.42 -14.36
C ARG A 435 -16.09 18.39 -15.16
N ILE A 436 -14.97 18.83 -14.58
CA ILE A 436 -13.66 18.75 -15.24
C ILE A 436 -13.22 17.26 -15.21
N PHE A 437 -13.30 16.64 -14.04
CA PHE A 437 -13.01 15.21 -13.90
C PHE A 437 -13.93 14.36 -14.80
N LEU A 438 -15.23 14.65 -14.85
CA LEU A 438 -16.17 13.98 -15.77
C LEU A 438 -15.67 14.03 -17.21
N LYS A 439 -15.34 15.22 -17.71
CA LYS A 439 -14.97 15.47 -19.10
C LYS A 439 -13.59 14.89 -19.46
N GLU A 440 -12.62 15.07 -18.57
CA GLU A 440 -11.21 14.81 -18.87
C GLU A 440 -10.74 13.43 -18.41
N ARG A 441 -11.49 12.78 -17.51
CA ARG A 441 -11.10 11.51 -16.90
C ARG A 441 -12.19 10.45 -16.98
N ALA A 442 -13.37 10.67 -16.34
CA ALA A 442 -14.36 9.61 -16.15
C ALA A 442 -14.95 9.14 -17.49
N TYR A 443 -15.44 10.05 -18.33
CA TYR A 443 -15.99 9.65 -19.62
C TYR A 443 -14.96 9.05 -20.59
N PRO A 444 -13.78 9.64 -20.80
CA PRO A 444 -12.75 9.03 -21.64
C PRO A 444 -12.31 7.64 -21.18
N PHE A 445 -12.19 7.40 -19.87
CA PHE A 445 -11.86 6.07 -19.34
C PHE A 445 -12.96 5.04 -19.67
N LEU A 446 -14.21 5.37 -19.35
CA LEU A 446 -15.35 4.50 -19.63
C LEU A 446 -15.61 4.30 -21.14
N LYS A 447 -15.36 5.31 -21.95
CA LYS A 447 -15.41 5.20 -23.42
C LYS A 447 -14.40 4.17 -23.95
N ASP A 448 -13.14 4.25 -23.50
CA ASP A 448 -12.09 3.28 -23.86
C ASP A 448 -12.49 1.85 -23.45
N VAL A 449 -13.05 1.67 -22.24
CA VAL A 449 -13.54 0.38 -21.74
C VAL A 449 -14.73 -0.13 -22.55
N ALA A 450 -15.71 0.72 -22.83
CA ALA A 450 -16.89 0.35 -23.62
C ALA A 450 -16.51 -0.01 -25.06
N THR A 451 -15.59 0.72 -25.69
CA THR A 451 -15.04 0.41 -27.02
C THR A 451 -14.42 -0.98 -27.05
N TYR A 452 -13.61 -1.31 -26.05
CA TYR A 452 -13.01 -2.63 -25.92
C TYR A 452 -14.08 -3.73 -25.77
N LEU A 453 -15.04 -3.53 -24.87
CA LEU A 453 -16.11 -4.52 -24.61
C LEU A 453 -17.01 -4.73 -25.83
N GLU A 454 -17.27 -3.69 -26.60
CA GLU A 454 -18.00 -3.80 -27.87
C GLU A 454 -17.26 -4.68 -28.89
N GLN A 455 -15.95 -4.47 -29.04
CA GLN A 455 -15.14 -5.18 -30.03
C GLN A 455 -14.85 -6.65 -29.67
N ILE A 456 -14.71 -6.97 -28.35
CA ILE A 456 -14.45 -8.36 -27.93
C ILE A 456 -15.73 -9.23 -27.92
N SER A 457 -16.89 -8.61 -27.86
CA SER A 457 -18.19 -9.30 -27.79
C SER A 457 -18.89 -9.31 -29.14
N THR A 458 -19.81 -10.26 -29.33
CA THR A 458 -20.62 -10.39 -30.53
C THR A 458 -22.11 -10.40 -30.19
N VAL A 459 -22.96 -9.89 -31.08
CA VAL A 459 -24.41 -9.98 -30.95
C VAL A 459 -24.86 -11.24 -31.67
N ASP A 460 -25.56 -12.12 -30.96
CA ASP A 460 -26.10 -13.38 -31.54
C ASP A 460 -27.37 -13.15 -32.38
N ALA A 461 -27.92 -14.23 -32.91
CA ALA A 461 -29.12 -14.18 -33.78
C ALA A 461 -30.37 -13.67 -33.02
N ASP A 462 -30.38 -13.78 -31.70
CA ASP A 462 -31.47 -13.32 -30.82
C ASP A 462 -31.29 -11.87 -30.37
N GLY A 463 -30.25 -11.20 -30.86
CA GLY A 463 -29.92 -9.81 -30.48
C GLY A 463 -29.21 -9.69 -29.13
N VAL A 464 -28.73 -10.78 -28.55
CA VAL A 464 -28.03 -10.79 -27.25
C VAL A 464 -26.53 -10.68 -27.45
N ARG A 465 -25.90 -9.72 -26.77
CA ARG A 465 -24.46 -9.54 -26.80
C ARG A 465 -23.77 -10.56 -25.87
N ARG A 466 -22.74 -11.24 -26.39
CA ARG A 466 -22.02 -12.31 -25.66
C ARG A 466 -20.52 -12.18 -25.83
N LEU A 467 -19.78 -12.51 -24.75
CA LEU A 467 -18.33 -12.75 -24.79
C LEU A 467 -18.04 -14.12 -25.43
N PRO A 468 -16.88 -14.30 -26.07
CA PRO A 468 -16.50 -15.61 -26.64
C PRO A 468 -16.28 -16.69 -25.58
N LEU A 469 -15.88 -16.31 -24.38
CA LEU A 469 -15.83 -17.08 -23.12
C LEU A 469 -16.18 -16.17 -21.97
N SER A 470 -16.89 -16.70 -20.96
CA SER A 470 -17.24 -16.01 -19.75
C SER A 470 -16.70 -16.75 -18.53
N SER A 471 -16.33 -16.01 -17.50
CA SER A 471 -15.83 -16.56 -16.25
C SER A 471 -16.37 -15.73 -15.08
N SER A 472 -16.08 -16.20 -13.88
CA SER A 472 -16.22 -15.39 -12.67
C SER A 472 -15.02 -15.69 -11.79
N PRO A 473 -14.37 -14.68 -11.20
CA PRO A 473 -13.18 -14.90 -10.38
C PRO A 473 -13.44 -15.97 -9.30
N GLU A 474 -12.51 -16.91 -9.15
CA GLU A 474 -12.45 -17.90 -8.08
C GLU A 474 -13.66 -18.85 -7.89
N ILE A 475 -14.60 -18.93 -8.88
CA ILE A 475 -15.72 -19.88 -8.77
C ILE A 475 -15.25 -21.34 -8.88
N PHE A 476 -14.27 -21.60 -9.72
CA PHE A 476 -13.56 -22.88 -9.83
C PHE A 476 -12.06 -22.60 -9.86
N ASP A 477 -11.27 -23.58 -9.44
CA ASP A 477 -9.81 -23.51 -9.56
C ASP A 477 -9.37 -23.26 -11.00
N ASN A 478 -8.09 -22.97 -11.21
CA ASN A 478 -7.49 -22.78 -12.53
C ASN A 478 -7.63 -24.02 -13.41
N SER A 479 -8.82 -24.25 -13.87
CA SER A 479 -9.22 -25.40 -14.67
C SER A 479 -10.18 -25.01 -15.79
N ILE A 480 -10.42 -25.95 -16.70
CA ILE A 480 -11.38 -25.75 -17.81
C ILE A 480 -12.79 -25.45 -17.31
N ASN A 481 -13.16 -25.93 -16.12
CA ASN A 481 -14.49 -25.71 -15.52
C ASN A 481 -14.72 -24.26 -15.08
N ALA A 482 -13.67 -23.45 -14.97
CA ALA A 482 -13.79 -22.02 -14.69
C ALA A 482 -14.35 -21.20 -15.86
N TRP A 483 -14.45 -21.79 -17.04
CA TRP A 483 -14.96 -21.16 -18.25
C TRP A 483 -16.37 -21.64 -18.59
N PHE A 484 -17.27 -20.69 -18.79
CA PHE A 484 -18.67 -20.92 -19.04
C PHE A 484 -19.00 -20.59 -20.51
N LYS A 485 -19.90 -21.36 -21.09
CA LYS A 485 -20.43 -21.10 -22.44
C LYS A 485 -21.44 -19.95 -22.48
N ASP A 486 -22.20 -19.84 -21.39
CA ASP A 486 -23.14 -18.76 -21.16
C ASP A 486 -22.51 -17.66 -20.33
N MET A 487 -23.02 -16.44 -20.47
CA MET A 487 -22.56 -15.29 -19.71
C MET A 487 -22.77 -15.52 -18.21
N THR A 488 -21.72 -15.39 -17.44
CA THR A 488 -21.82 -15.35 -15.98
C THR A 488 -22.51 -14.07 -15.54
N ASN A 489 -23.12 -14.09 -14.37
CA ASN A 489 -23.73 -12.89 -13.80
C ASN A 489 -22.68 -11.79 -13.54
N TYR A 490 -21.44 -12.18 -13.23
CA TYR A 490 -20.31 -11.27 -13.06
C TYR A 490 -20.06 -10.46 -14.35
N ASP A 491 -19.75 -11.15 -15.46
CA ASP A 491 -19.46 -10.50 -16.73
C ASP A 491 -20.66 -9.71 -17.26
N LEU A 492 -21.87 -10.28 -17.15
CA LEU A 492 -23.10 -9.63 -17.60
C LEU A 492 -23.34 -8.32 -16.86
N SER A 493 -23.21 -8.30 -15.53
CA SER A 493 -23.43 -7.11 -14.70
C SER A 493 -22.40 -6.03 -15.01
N LEU A 494 -21.14 -6.40 -15.18
CA LEU A 494 -20.06 -5.46 -15.48
C LEU A 494 -20.19 -4.85 -16.86
N MET A 495 -20.51 -5.64 -17.89
CA MET A 495 -20.77 -5.11 -19.23
C MET A 495 -21.98 -4.17 -19.25
N HIS A 496 -23.07 -4.57 -18.59
CA HIS A 496 -24.26 -3.75 -18.48
C HIS A 496 -23.97 -2.41 -17.78
N PHE A 497 -23.19 -2.46 -16.69
CA PHE A 497 -22.73 -1.25 -16.01
C PHE A 497 -21.92 -0.36 -16.94
N ALA A 498 -20.88 -0.90 -17.62
CA ALA A 498 -19.97 -0.12 -18.44
C ALA A 498 -20.68 0.65 -19.57
N PHE A 499 -21.57 -0.02 -20.33
CA PHE A 499 -22.32 0.60 -21.41
C PHE A 499 -23.31 1.66 -20.89
N ASN A 500 -24.06 1.36 -19.82
CA ASN A 500 -24.99 2.34 -19.23
C ASN A 500 -24.26 3.55 -18.66
N ALA A 501 -23.14 3.35 -17.96
CA ALA A 501 -22.33 4.44 -17.43
C ALA A 501 -21.73 5.30 -18.56
N ALA A 502 -21.20 4.69 -19.62
CA ALA A 502 -20.71 5.42 -20.79
C ALA A 502 -21.82 6.26 -21.44
N SER A 503 -23.04 5.69 -21.62
CA SER A 503 -24.21 6.40 -22.14
C SER A 503 -24.61 7.58 -21.25
N GLU A 504 -24.70 7.36 -19.93
CA GLU A 504 -25.05 8.40 -18.97
C GLU A 504 -24.04 9.54 -18.98
N LEU A 505 -22.74 9.23 -18.88
CA LEU A 505 -21.69 10.24 -18.85
C LEU A 505 -21.59 11.03 -20.16
N ALA A 506 -21.82 10.37 -21.32
CA ALA A 506 -21.93 11.07 -22.61
C ALA A 506 -23.12 12.03 -22.62
N SER A 507 -24.27 11.62 -22.08
CA SER A 507 -25.45 12.48 -21.95
C SER A 507 -25.20 13.70 -21.08
N GLU A 508 -24.53 13.53 -19.93
CA GLU A 508 -24.13 14.61 -19.03
C GLU A 508 -23.21 15.64 -19.72
N LEU A 509 -22.40 15.19 -20.70
CA LEU A 509 -21.53 16.04 -21.49
C LEU A 509 -22.24 16.63 -22.73
N GLY A 510 -23.49 16.30 -22.99
CA GLY A 510 -24.24 16.74 -24.18
C GLY A 510 -23.82 16.04 -25.49
N LEU A 511 -23.14 14.88 -25.41
CA LEU A 511 -22.69 14.08 -26.55
C LEU A 511 -23.78 13.09 -26.97
N ALA A 512 -24.87 13.59 -27.57
CA ALA A 512 -26.09 12.84 -27.83
C ALA A 512 -25.88 11.59 -28.70
N ASP A 513 -25.04 11.69 -29.74
CA ASP A 513 -24.78 10.55 -30.65
C ASP A 513 -23.98 9.44 -29.91
N GLU A 514 -22.99 9.80 -29.08
CA GLU A 514 -22.23 8.85 -28.30
C GLU A 514 -23.11 8.21 -27.20
N ALA A 515 -23.98 8.99 -26.57
CA ALA A 515 -24.93 8.48 -25.59
C ALA A 515 -25.90 7.46 -26.19
N ALA A 516 -26.37 7.71 -27.41
CA ALA A 516 -27.24 6.77 -28.15
C ALA A 516 -26.50 5.52 -28.62
N HIS A 517 -25.21 5.64 -28.96
CA HIS A 517 -24.36 4.51 -29.35
C HIS A 517 -24.16 3.51 -28.22
N TRP A 518 -23.91 3.99 -27.00
CA TRP A 518 -23.68 3.13 -25.83
C TRP A 518 -24.97 2.55 -25.22
N LYS A 519 -26.11 3.06 -25.55
CA LYS A 519 -27.42 2.60 -25.03
C LYS A 519 -27.84 1.26 -25.60
#